data_fbed53a87d0d5666117838c4213e7c09
#
_entry.id   fbed53a87d0d5666117838c4213e7c09
#
_cell.length_a   1.000
_cell.length_b   1.000
_cell.length_c   1.000
_cell.angle_alpha   90.00
_cell.angle_beta   90.00
_cell.angle_gamma   90.00
#
_symmetry.space_group_name_H-M   'P 1'
#
loop_
_entity.id
_entity.type
_entity.pdbx_description
1 polymer ?
#
loop_
_entity_poly.entity_id
_entity_poly.type
_entity_poly.pdbx_seq_one_letter_code
_entity_poly.pdbx_strand_id
1 'polypeptide(L)'
;MGPRLRLNLRPDPRLTVLAVGVAILAGACSSAAATPTPSAVGGVTLPPGPSGAGVTIPSPVDAGSPIPVLGTENFYADLLTQIGGARVSATSLLNDPNADPHAFEASPSAAAAVADAQLVIVNGLGYDDFMQHLLGASPNGSRVVINVQQLLGLGSDTNAHIWYDPGTMPAVAAAAATALAKLEPANATYFAAREQAYLASLAPLAAKIAELKAKFSGAPVAFTEPVAGDLAKAIGLQVLTPESFQRAIENGTDPAPADVAAERDLLTAKTVRALLFNSQVITPLTQQIHDLAVANGIPVVGVAETLPPQYRTYQEWQLAQMNELEAALAKGS
;
A
#
# COMPACT_ATOMS: atom_id res chain seq x y z
N MET A 1 -1.32 3.03 -63.07
CA MET A 1 -0.91 1.73 -63.59
C MET A 1 0.44 1.39 -62.93
N GLY A 2 0.46 0.55 -61.88
CA GLY A 2 1.65 0.06 -61.21
C GLY A 2 1.51 -1.43 -60.92
N PRO A 3 2.54 -2.22 -61.04
CA PRO A 3 2.44 -3.68 -61.11
C PRO A 3 2.19 -4.32 -59.74
N ARG A 4 1.29 -5.31 -59.74
CA ARG A 4 1.00 -6.18 -58.58
C ARG A 4 2.07 -7.26 -58.48
N LEU A 5 2.78 -7.31 -57.36
CA LEU A 5 3.68 -8.41 -57.04
C LEU A 5 2.86 -9.57 -56.45
N ARG A 6 2.86 -10.71 -57.14
CA ARG A 6 2.27 -11.97 -56.66
C ARG A 6 3.35 -12.76 -55.93
N LEU A 7 3.16 -13.05 -54.65
CA LEU A 7 4.00 -13.97 -53.87
C LEU A 7 3.45 -15.39 -54.05
N ASN A 8 4.25 -16.27 -54.70
CA ASN A 8 3.97 -17.70 -54.87
C ASN A 8 4.56 -18.45 -53.66
N LEU A 9 3.73 -18.97 -52.77
CA LEU A 9 4.11 -19.89 -51.72
C LEU A 9 3.97 -21.34 -52.25
N ARG A 10 5.09 -22.06 -52.34
CA ARG A 10 5.11 -23.50 -52.60
C ARG A 10 5.12 -24.23 -51.24
N PRO A 11 4.31 -25.30 -51.05
CA PRO A 11 4.40 -26.14 -49.86
C PRO A 11 5.53 -27.17 -49.99
N ASP A 12 6.28 -27.36 -48.93
CA ASP A 12 7.35 -28.33 -48.76
C ASP A 12 6.77 -29.61 -48.10
N PRO A 13 6.86 -30.80 -48.78
CA PRO A 13 6.32 -32.03 -48.25
C PRO A 13 7.42 -32.89 -47.62
N ARG A 14 7.73 -32.75 -46.33
CA ARG A 14 8.47 -33.78 -45.54
C ARG A 14 8.34 -33.52 -44.04
N LEU A 15 7.29 -34.06 -43.40
CA LEU A 15 7.32 -34.37 -41.97
C LEU A 15 6.74 -35.75 -41.76
N THR A 16 7.66 -36.69 -41.54
CA THR A 16 7.41 -38.09 -41.21
C THR A 16 6.93 -38.16 -39.75
N VAL A 17 5.72 -38.67 -39.55
CA VAL A 17 5.16 -38.93 -38.22
C VAL A 17 5.67 -40.25 -37.73
N LEU A 18 6.45 -40.27 -36.64
CA LEU A 18 6.86 -41.45 -35.89
C LEU A 18 5.82 -41.72 -34.80
N ALA A 19 4.99 -42.73 -34.96
CA ALA A 19 4.08 -43.20 -33.91
C ALA A 19 4.84 -44.16 -32.98
N VAL A 20 5.03 -43.79 -31.72
CA VAL A 20 5.50 -44.66 -30.64
C VAL A 20 4.28 -45.12 -29.86
N GLY A 21 4.00 -46.41 -29.98
CA GLY A 21 2.95 -47.08 -29.20
C GLY A 21 3.45 -47.33 -27.76
N VAL A 22 2.69 -46.89 -26.78
CA VAL A 22 2.88 -47.23 -25.37
C VAL A 22 1.77 -48.19 -24.94
N ALA A 23 2.17 -49.40 -24.58
CA ALA A 23 1.31 -50.41 -24.01
C ALA A 23 0.86 -50.03 -22.60
N ILE A 24 -0.44 -50.01 -22.36
CA ILE A 24 -1.05 -49.79 -21.06
C ILE A 24 -1.19 -51.11 -20.34
N LEU A 25 -0.43 -51.30 -19.26
CA LEU A 25 -0.65 -52.36 -18.28
C LEU A 25 -1.67 -51.85 -17.25
N ALA A 26 -2.86 -52.40 -17.26
CA ALA A 26 -3.90 -52.16 -16.27
C ALA A 26 -3.55 -52.90 -14.97
N GLY A 27 -3.12 -52.16 -13.94
CA GLY A 27 -3.04 -52.63 -12.55
C GLY A 27 -4.18 -52.00 -11.75
N ALA A 28 -5.20 -52.76 -11.41
CA ALA A 28 -6.28 -52.38 -10.54
C ALA A 28 -5.80 -52.42 -9.09
N CYS A 29 -5.61 -51.21 -8.46
CA CYS A 29 -5.59 -51.09 -7.00
C CYS A 29 -6.66 -50.09 -6.61
N SER A 30 -7.75 -50.61 -6.05
CA SER A 30 -8.83 -49.88 -5.44
C SER A 30 -8.31 -49.24 -4.15
N SER A 31 -8.02 -47.95 -4.18
CA SER A 31 -7.85 -47.14 -2.96
C SER A 31 -8.99 -46.14 -2.93
N ALA A 32 -9.87 -46.30 -1.94
CA ALA A 32 -10.94 -45.34 -1.65
C ALA A 32 -10.32 -43.96 -1.38
N ALA A 33 -10.52 -43.02 -2.29
CA ALA A 33 -10.18 -41.64 -2.09
C ALA A 33 -11.15 -41.05 -1.06
N ALA A 34 -10.68 -40.79 0.16
CA ALA A 34 -11.37 -39.95 1.11
C ALA A 34 -11.47 -38.52 0.50
N THR A 35 -12.70 -38.08 0.27
CA THR A 35 -13.02 -36.67 -0.05
C THR A 35 -12.48 -35.81 1.08
N PRO A 36 -11.63 -34.80 0.81
CA PRO A 36 -11.28 -33.84 1.84
C PRO A 36 -12.52 -33.04 2.18
N THR A 37 -13.01 -33.20 3.39
CA THR A 37 -13.97 -32.29 4.03
C THR A 37 -13.32 -30.89 3.99
N PRO A 38 -14.02 -29.83 3.54
CA PRO A 38 -13.48 -28.48 3.65
C PRO A 38 -13.28 -28.22 5.15
N SER A 39 -12.02 -28.13 5.57
CA SER A 39 -11.67 -27.61 6.89
C SER A 39 -12.30 -26.22 6.99
N ALA A 40 -13.22 -26.06 7.93
CA ALA A 40 -13.69 -24.75 8.32
C ALA A 40 -12.44 -23.89 8.54
N VAL A 41 -12.31 -22.83 7.76
CA VAL A 41 -11.32 -21.79 7.98
C VAL A 41 -11.60 -21.30 9.40
N GLY A 42 -10.77 -21.72 10.34
CA GLY A 42 -10.86 -21.30 11.73
C GLY A 42 -10.87 -19.78 11.71
N GLY A 43 -11.89 -19.18 12.30
CA GLY A 43 -11.98 -17.75 12.46
C GLY A 43 -10.64 -17.27 13.02
N VAL A 44 -9.95 -16.42 12.25
CA VAL A 44 -8.75 -15.73 12.72
C VAL A 44 -9.25 -14.83 13.84
N THR A 45 -9.14 -15.31 15.07
CA THR A 45 -9.23 -14.45 16.25
C THR A 45 -8.04 -13.52 16.14
N LEU A 46 -8.28 -12.30 15.65
CA LEU A 46 -7.27 -11.24 15.70
C LEU A 46 -6.85 -11.14 17.19
N PRO A 47 -5.53 -11.25 17.49
CA PRO A 47 -5.09 -10.92 18.84
C PRO A 47 -5.59 -9.50 19.14
N PRO A 48 -5.96 -9.17 20.38
CA PRO A 48 -6.31 -7.81 20.75
C PRO A 48 -5.12 -6.93 20.32
N GLY A 49 -5.38 -6.02 19.38
CA GLY A 49 -4.45 -4.93 19.08
C GLY A 49 -4.09 -4.25 20.40
N PRO A 50 -2.96 -3.51 20.51
CA PRO A 50 -2.55 -2.88 21.75
C PRO A 50 -3.74 -2.13 22.32
N SER A 51 -4.31 -2.67 23.41
CA SER A 51 -5.48 -2.09 24.05
C SER A 51 -5.08 -0.71 24.53
N GLY A 52 -5.50 0.32 23.80
CA GLY A 52 -5.48 1.68 24.32
C GLY A 52 -6.22 1.64 25.66
N ALA A 53 -5.52 1.94 26.74
CA ALA A 53 -6.04 1.83 28.07
C ALA A 53 -7.38 2.56 28.19
N GLY A 54 -8.47 1.83 28.37
CA GLY A 54 -9.74 2.37 28.81
C GLY A 54 -10.94 2.36 27.85
N VAL A 55 -10.80 1.99 26.58
CA VAL A 55 -11.97 1.96 25.68
C VAL A 55 -12.69 0.62 25.78
N THR A 56 -13.93 0.62 26.31
CA THR A 56 -14.79 -0.56 26.31
C THR A 56 -15.53 -0.64 24.97
N ILE A 57 -15.25 -1.66 24.17
CA ILE A 57 -15.95 -1.92 22.92
C ILE A 57 -17.17 -2.82 23.23
N PRO A 58 -18.41 -2.36 22.97
CA PRO A 58 -19.58 -3.19 23.14
C PRO A 58 -19.57 -4.35 22.13
N SER A 59 -20.29 -5.42 22.41
CA SER A 59 -20.52 -6.46 21.41
C SER A 59 -21.37 -5.90 20.27
N PRO A 60 -21.08 -6.24 19.00
CA PRO A 60 -21.94 -5.81 17.90
C PRO A 60 -23.29 -6.51 17.97
N VAL A 61 -24.32 -5.81 17.54
CA VAL A 61 -25.63 -6.41 17.25
C VAL A 61 -25.49 -7.25 15.98
N ASP A 62 -26.04 -8.47 16.00
CA ASP A 62 -26.10 -9.27 14.78
C ASP A 62 -27.08 -8.64 13.78
N ALA A 63 -26.57 -8.20 12.66
CA ALA A 63 -27.31 -7.58 11.56
C ALA A 63 -27.14 -8.38 10.24
N GLY A 64 -26.82 -9.66 10.34
CA GLY A 64 -26.60 -10.55 9.19
C GLY A 64 -25.16 -10.59 8.72
N SER A 65 -24.95 -10.73 7.40
CA SER A 65 -23.61 -10.83 6.81
C SER A 65 -22.80 -9.57 7.02
N PRO A 66 -21.47 -9.69 7.20
CA PRO A 66 -20.58 -8.53 7.27
C PRO A 66 -20.70 -7.63 6.03
N ILE A 67 -20.59 -6.34 6.23
CA ILE A 67 -20.60 -5.32 5.17
C ILE A 67 -19.33 -5.47 4.33
N PRO A 68 -19.40 -5.73 3.01
CA PRO A 68 -18.21 -5.72 2.16
C PRO A 68 -17.69 -4.28 2.02
N VAL A 69 -16.41 -4.09 2.34
CA VAL A 69 -15.73 -2.79 2.29
C VAL A 69 -14.40 -2.91 1.57
N LEU A 70 -13.93 -1.84 0.96
CA LEU A 70 -12.70 -1.83 0.18
C LEU A 70 -11.86 -0.60 0.53
N GLY A 71 -10.61 -0.83 0.91
CA GLY A 71 -9.57 0.19 0.87
C GLY A 71 -8.77 0.01 -0.42
N THR A 72 -8.59 1.03 -1.23
CA THR A 72 -7.78 0.86 -2.44
C THR A 72 -6.41 0.31 -2.08
N GLU A 73 -5.77 0.92 -1.10
CA GLU A 73 -4.52 0.46 -0.47
C GLU A 73 -4.82 -0.44 0.73
N ASN A 74 -3.92 -1.38 1.00
CA ASN A 74 -4.09 -2.36 2.06
C ASN A 74 -4.08 -1.75 3.48
N PHE A 75 -3.44 -0.62 3.70
CA PHE A 75 -3.49 0.09 4.99
C PHE A 75 -4.85 0.79 5.24
N TYR A 76 -5.61 1.18 4.19
CA TYR A 76 -7.00 1.60 4.36
C TYR A 76 -7.92 0.40 4.61
N ALA A 77 -7.65 -0.76 4.02
CA ALA A 77 -8.37 -1.99 4.34
C ALA A 77 -8.12 -2.45 5.78
N ASP A 78 -6.87 -2.30 6.29
CA ASP A 78 -6.54 -2.51 7.69
C ASP A 78 -7.32 -1.55 8.61
N LEU A 79 -7.35 -0.26 8.30
CA LEU A 79 -8.16 0.71 9.04
C LEU A 79 -9.64 0.29 9.07
N LEU A 80 -10.22 -0.05 7.92
CA LEU A 80 -11.61 -0.51 7.84
C LEU A 80 -11.85 -1.77 8.69
N THR A 81 -10.88 -2.71 8.69
CA THR A 81 -10.93 -3.90 9.55
C THR A 81 -10.90 -3.52 11.03
N GLN A 82 -10.05 -2.57 11.41
CA GLN A 82 -9.94 -2.12 12.79
C GLN A 82 -11.21 -1.38 13.26
N ILE A 83 -11.81 -0.53 12.41
CA ILE A 83 -13.03 0.22 12.74
C ILE A 83 -14.28 -0.67 12.66
N GLY A 84 -14.40 -1.49 11.63
CA GLY A 84 -15.59 -2.32 11.38
C GLY A 84 -15.64 -3.60 12.19
N GLY A 85 -14.48 -4.16 12.56
CA GLY A 85 -14.36 -5.41 13.32
C GLY A 85 -15.14 -6.55 12.68
N ALA A 86 -15.95 -7.25 13.48
CA ALA A 86 -16.75 -8.39 13.02
C ALA A 86 -17.90 -7.99 12.05
N ARG A 87 -18.18 -6.70 11.89
CA ARG A 87 -19.27 -6.21 11.04
C ARG A 87 -18.85 -5.90 9.63
N VAL A 88 -17.57 -6.04 9.27
CA VAL A 88 -17.08 -5.78 7.91
C VAL A 88 -16.30 -6.98 7.36
N SER A 89 -16.29 -7.09 6.02
CA SER A 89 -15.36 -7.91 5.25
C SER A 89 -14.52 -6.97 4.37
N ALA A 90 -13.32 -6.67 4.82
CA ALA A 90 -12.45 -5.71 4.15
C ALA A 90 -11.56 -6.38 3.12
N THR A 91 -11.41 -5.73 1.96
CA THR A 91 -10.50 -6.12 0.87
C THR A 91 -9.66 -4.92 0.44
N SER A 92 -8.56 -5.19 -0.28
CA SER A 92 -7.73 -4.16 -0.91
C SER A 92 -7.34 -4.56 -2.32
N LEU A 93 -6.98 -3.57 -3.15
CA LEU A 93 -6.49 -3.78 -4.51
C LEU A 93 -4.95 -3.67 -4.55
N LEU A 94 -4.40 -2.62 -3.97
CA LEU A 94 -2.95 -2.41 -3.84
C LEU A 94 -2.46 -3.09 -2.56
N ASN A 95 -1.90 -4.29 -2.72
CA ASN A 95 -1.47 -5.13 -1.60
C ASN A 95 -0.23 -5.98 -1.89
N ASP A 96 0.35 -5.88 -3.09
CA ASP A 96 1.59 -6.57 -3.42
C ASP A 96 2.79 -5.75 -2.95
N PRO A 97 3.59 -6.24 -1.98
CA PRO A 97 4.73 -5.50 -1.45
C PRO A 97 5.92 -5.42 -2.43
N ASN A 98 5.85 -6.13 -3.56
CA ASN A 98 6.91 -6.15 -4.57
C ASN A 98 6.49 -5.47 -5.87
N ALA A 99 5.25 -4.98 -5.96
CA ALA A 99 4.75 -4.28 -7.13
C ALA A 99 4.80 -2.77 -6.91
N ASP A 100 5.15 -2.05 -7.97
CA ASP A 100 4.98 -0.61 -8.05
C ASP A 100 3.47 -0.29 -8.09
N PRO A 101 2.92 0.41 -7.07
CA PRO A 101 1.50 0.76 -7.05
C PRO A 101 1.06 1.64 -8.24
N HIS A 102 1.98 2.45 -8.79
CA HIS A 102 1.70 3.31 -9.94
C HIS A 102 1.53 2.52 -11.24
N ALA A 103 2.03 1.27 -11.29
CA ALA A 103 1.89 0.36 -12.43
C ALA A 103 0.67 -0.58 -12.31
N PHE A 104 -0.27 -0.30 -11.39
CA PHE A 104 -1.42 -1.17 -11.17
C PHE A 104 -2.37 -1.22 -12.37
N GLU A 105 -2.66 -2.44 -12.83
CA GLU A 105 -3.65 -2.70 -13.86
C GLU A 105 -4.90 -3.38 -13.28
N ALA A 106 -6.07 -2.81 -13.57
CA ALA A 106 -7.34 -3.33 -13.06
C ALA A 106 -7.68 -4.69 -13.65
N SER A 107 -7.87 -5.69 -12.79
CA SER A 107 -8.29 -7.05 -13.17
C SER A 107 -9.82 -7.23 -13.05
N PRO A 108 -10.40 -8.27 -13.67
CA PRO A 108 -11.80 -8.62 -13.44
C PRO A 108 -12.15 -8.86 -11.97
N SER A 109 -11.23 -9.40 -11.17
CA SER A 109 -11.42 -9.57 -9.73
C SER A 109 -11.43 -8.25 -8.97
N ALA A 110 -10.61 -7.29 -9.37
CA ALA A 110 -10.64 -5.92 -8.83
C ALA A 110 -11.99 -5.24 -9.14
N ALA A 111 -12.49 -5.37 -10.37
CA ALA A 111 -13.80 -4.85 -10.75
C ALA A 111 -14.94 -5.48 -9.94
N ALA A 112 -14.89 -6.79 -9.69
CA ALA A 112 -15.88 -7.49 -8.86
C ALA A 112 -15.82 -7.00 -7.40
N ALA A 113 -14.63 -6.87 -6.81
CA ALA A 113 -14.46 -6.38 -5.45
C ALA A 113 -15.03 -4.95 -5.28
N VAL A 114 -14.78 -4.08 -6.27
CA VAL A 114 -15.38 -2.73 -6.28
C VAL A 114 -16.90 -2.79 -6.43
N ALA A 115 -17.42 -3.67 -7.30
CA ALA A 115 -18.87 -3.79 -7.50
C ALA A 115 -19.61 -4.23 -6.22
N ASP A 116 -19.02 -5.13 -5.44
CA ASP A 116 -19.61 -5.68 -4.21
C ASP A 116 -19.48 -4.71 -3.02
N ALA A 117 -18.48 -3.84 -3.00
CA ALA A 117 -18.20 -2.96 -1.87
C ALA A 117 -19.33 -1.94 -1.63
N GLN A 118 -19.74 -1.80 -0.37
CA GLN A 118 -20.70 -0.79 0.11
C GLN A 118 -20.00 0.47 0.64
N LEU A 119 -18.76 0.34 1.08
CA LEU A 119 -17.89 1.45 1.46
C LEU A 119 -16.54 1.27 0.77
N VAL A 120 -16.07 2.32 0.12
CA VAL A 120 -14.78 2.36 -0.56
C VAL A 120 -13.98 3.55 -0.04
N ILE A 121 -12.71 3.34 0.26
CA ILE A 121 -11.75 4.41 0.53
C ILE A 121 -10.78 4.49 -0.64
N VAL A 122 -10.65 5.68 -1.21
CA VAL A 122 -9.68 6.02 -2.25
C VAL A 122 -8.76 7.13 -1.77
N ASN A 123 -7.48 7.04 -2.10
CA ASN A 123 -6.49 8.04 -1.70
C ASN A 123 -6.72 9.38 -2.42
N GLY A 124 -6.87 9.33 -3.73
CA GLY A 124 -6.90 10.51 -4.60
C GLY A 124 -5.48 11.00 -4.93
N LEU A 125 -5.35 12.28 -5.32
CA LEU A 125 -4.07 12.92 -5.68
C LEU A 125 -3.34 12.26 -6.86
N GLY A 126 -4.08 11.58 -7.76
CA GLY A 126 -3.49 10.85 -8.87
C GLY A 126 -2.95 9.45 -8.53
N TYR A 127 -2.88 9.09 -7.25
CA TYR A 127 -2.26 7.84 -6.80
C TYR A 127 -3.06 6.60 -7.22
N ASP A 128 -4.38 6.66 -7.11
CA ASP A 128 -5.31 5.55 -7.39
C ASP A 128 -6.39 5.95 -8.40
N ASP A 129 -6.06 6.73 -9.40
CA ASP A 129 -6.99 7.25 -10.44
C ASP A 129 -7.72 6.14 -11.21
N PHE A 130 -7.16 4.93 -11.30
CA PHE A 130 -7.83 3.77 -11.88
C PHE A 130 -9.15 3.45 -11.17
N MET A 131 -9.31 3.83 -9.90
CA MET A 131 -10.55 3.65 -9.14
C MET A 131 -11.72 4.44 -9.73
N GLN A 132 -11.47 5.59 -10.37
CA GLN A 132 -12.52 6.36 -11.04
C GLN A 132 -13.18 5.53 -12.16
N HIS A 133 -12.38 4.79 -12.92
CA HIS A 133 -12.88 3.90 -13.97
C HIS A 133 -13.65 2.70 -13.40
N LEU A 134 -13.14 2.07 -12.34
CA LEU A 134 -13.80 0.93 -11.69
C LEU A 134 -15.13 1.31 -11.04
N LEU A 135 -15.17 2.43 -10.34
CA LEU A 135 -16.40 2.97 -9.73
C LEU A 135 -17.41 3.39 -10.80
N GLY A 136 -16.94 4.02 -11.90
CA GLY A 136 -17.78 4.39 -13.02
C GLY A 136 -18.37 3.20 -13.79
N ALA A 137 -17.64 2.08 -13.87
CA ALA A 137 -18.09 0.84 -14.50
C ALA A 137 -19.13 0.07 -13.67
N SER A 138 -19.21 0.32 -12.36
CA SER A 138 -20.15 -0.31 -11.43
C SER A 138 -20.92 0.71 -10.59
N PRO A 139 -21.78 1.54 -11.20
CA PRO A 139 -22.50 2.57 -10.48
C PRO A 139 -23.42 1.97 -9.43
N ASN A 140 -23.30 2.46 -8.18
CA ASN A 140 -24.11 2.05 -7.04
C ASN A 140 -24.43 3.27 -6.18
N GLY A 141 -25.67 3.77 -6.25
CA GLY A 141 -26.12 4.97 -5.54
C GLY A 141 -26.18 4.82 -4.01
N SER A 142 -26.08 3.61 -3.47
CA SER A 142 -26.02 3.35 -2.02
C SER A 142 -24.59 3.19 -1.49
N ARG A 143 -23.59 3.05 -2.38
CA ARG A 143 -22.20 2.95 -2.01
C ARG A 143 -21.69 4.27 -1.44
N VAL A 144 -21.00 4.20 -0.31
CA VAL A 144 -20.27 5.34 0.23
C VAL A 144 -18.85 5.30 -0.30
N VAL A 145 -18.37 6.42 -0.85
CA VAL A 145 -16.97 6.59 -1.27
C VAL A 145 -16.34 7.69 -0.43
N ILE A 146 -15.28 7.36 0.28
CA ILE A 146 -14.43 8.31 1.00
C ILE A 146 -13.21 8.57 0.10
N ASN A 147 -13.15 9.74 -0.53
CA ASN A 147 -11.95 10.23 -1.19
C ASN A 147 -11.15 11.03 -0.18
N VAL A 148 -9.95 10.54 0.18
CA VAL A 148 -9.15 11.12 1.27
C VAL A 148 -8.63 12.50 0.92
N GLN A 149 -8.22 12.73 -0.35
CA GLN A 149 -7.87 14.07 -0.83
C GLN A 149 -8.99 15.08 -0.56
N GLN A 150 -10.23 14.72 -0.91
CA GLN A 150 -11.40 15.60 -0.73
C GLN A 150 -11.76 15.76 0.75
N LEU A 151 -11.68 14.67 1.52
CA LEU A 151 -11.93 14.66 2.97
C LEU A 151 -11.03 15.67 3.69
N LEU A 152 -9.76 15.74 3.28
CA LEU A 152 -8.76 16.61 3.89
C LEU A 152 -8.67 17.99 3.22
N GLY A 153 -9.39 18.23 2.13
CA GLY A 153 -9.37 19.49 1.37
C GLY A 153 -8.01 19.79 0.73
N LEU A 154 -7.29 18.75 0.27
CA LEU A 154 -5.95 18.88 -0.28
C LEU A 154 -5.97 19.30 -1.76
N GLY A 155 -5.04 20.20 -2.12
CA GLY A 155 -4.84 20.60 -3.52
C GLY A 155 -4.16 19.52 -4.35
N SER A 156 -4.28 19.61 -5.68
CA SER A 156 -3.71 18.64 -6.64
C SER A 156 -2.18 18.53 -6.59
N ASP A 157 -1.49 19.54 -6.08
CA ASP A 157 -0.03 19.59 -6.03
C ASP A 157 0.53 19.00 -4.70
N THR A 158 -0.35 18.43 -3.86
CA THR A 158 0.05 17.79 -2.62
C THR A 158 0.72 16.45 -2.94
N ASN A 159 1.75 16.08 -2.14
CA ASN A 159 2.34 14.75 -2.19
C ASN A 159 1.27 13.68 -2.00
N ALA A 160 1.20 12.71 -2.90
CA ALA A 160 0.16 11.68 -2.89
C ALA A 160 0.27 10.71 -1.70
N HIS A 161 1.44 10.61 -1.05
CA HIS A 161 1.72 9.66 0.04
C HIS A 161 1.19 10.16 1.40
N ILE A 162 -0.06 10.65 1.40
CA ILE A 162 -0.69 11.33 2.53
C ILE A 162 -0.90 10.47 3.78
N TRP A 163 -0.83 9.14 3.67
CA TRP A 163 -0.87 8.26 4.85
C TRP A 163 0.36 8.35 5.74
N TYR A 164 1.41 9.04 5.28
CA TYR A 164 2.57 9.40 6.10
C TYR A 164 2.36 10.71 6.89
N ASP A 165 1.32 11.48 6.60
CA ASP A 165 0.91 12.61 7.44
C ASP A 165 0.19 12.11 8.70
N PRO A 166 0.62 12.52 9.92
CA PRO A 166 0.03 12.05 11.17
C PRO A 166 -1.46 12.37 11.34
N GLY A 167 -1.97 13.37 10.62
CA GLY A 167 -3.36 13.80 10.68
C GLY A 167 -4.30 12.99 9.78
N THR A 168 -3.78 12.29 8.78
CA THR A 168 -4.59 11.61 7.78
C THR A 168 -5.41 10.46 8.37
N MET A 169 -4.74 9.50 9.00
CA MET A 169 -5.41 8.29 9.48
C MET A 169 -6.47 8.55 10.56
N PRO A 170 -6.31 9.52 11.49
CA PRO A 170 -7.40 9.94 12.38
C PRO A 170 -8.63 10.46 11.66
N ALA A 171 -8.45 11.29 10.63
CA ALA A 171 -9.57 11.86 9.86
C ALA A 171 -10.31 10.78 9.05
N VAL A 172 -9.56 9.86 8.43
CA VAL A 172 -10.13 8.72 7.69
C VAL A 172 -10.89 7.78 8.64
N ALA A 173 -10.38 7.53 9.86
CA ALA A 173 -11.04 6.70 10.86
C ALA A 173 -12.42 7.27 11.25
N ALA A 174 -12.50 8.58 11.51
CA ALA A 174 -13.75 9.25 11.83
C ALA A 174 -14.76 9.19 10.67
N ALA A 175 -14.30 9.39 9.43
CA ALA A 175 -15.14 9.28 8.25
C ALA A 175 -15.63 7.84 8.03
N ALA A 176 -14.77 6.84 8.21
CA ALA A 176 -15.12 5.42 8.09
C ALA A 176 -16.14 4.99 9.15
N ALA A 177 -15.94 5.35 10.43
CA ALA A 177 -16.90 5.06 11.51
C ALA A 177 -18.27 5.68 11.23
N THR A 178 -18.29 6.94 10.76
CA THR A 178 -19.52 7.64 10.36
C THR A 178 -20.22 6.94 9.20
N ALA A 179 -19.47 6.50 8.18
CA ALA A 179 -20.01 5.80 7.03
C ALA A 179 -20.62 4.43 7.44
N LEU A 180 -19.89 3.66 8.25
CA LEU A 180 -20.36 2.36 8.76
C LEU A 180 -21.61 2.51 9.63
N ALA A 181 -21.67 3.55 10.47
CA ALA A 181 -22.86 3.85 11.28
C ALA A 181 -24.10 4.22 10.43
N LYS A 182 -23.90 4.79 9.26
CA LYS A 182 -25.00 5.06 8.30
C LYS A 182 -25.44 3.78 7.58
N LEU A 183 -24.51 2.89 7.23
CA LEU A 183 -24.81 1.61 6.58
C LEU A 183 -25.50 0.65 7.55
N GLU A 184 -25.11 0.65 8.81
CA GLU A 184 -25.63 -0.24 9.84
C GLU A 184 -25.92 0.52 11.16
N PRO A 185 -27.03 1.29 11.24
CA PRO A 185 -27.32 2.16 12.39
C PRO A 185 -27.41 1.43 13.73
N ALA A 186 -27.82 0.14 13.74
CA ALA A 186 -27.89 -0.65 14.95
C ALA A 186 -26.51 -0.86 15.62
N ASN A 187 -25.43 -0.73 14.86
CA ASN A 187 -24.06 -0.89 15.32
C ASN A 187 -23.29 0.46 15.45
N ALA A 188 -23.98 1.61 15.39
CA ALA A 188 -23.33 2.91 15.45
C ALA A 188 -22.44 3.08 16.69
N THR A 189 -22.90 2.67 17.88
CA THR A 189 -22.11 2.73 19.13
C THR A 189 -20.90 1.80 19.10
N TYR A 190 -21.03 0.62 18.45
CA TYR A 190 -19.90 -0.30 18.25
C TYR A 190 -18.82 0.32 17.39
N PHE A 191 -19.16 0.90 16.24
CA PHE A 191 -18.20 1.55 15.35
C PHE A 191 -17.53 2.77 16.00
N ALA A 192 -18.29 3.59 16.75
CA ALA A 192 -17.74 4.72 17.48
C ALA A 192 -16.73 4.27 18.57
N ALA A 193 -17.02 3.20 19.31
CA ALA A 193 -16.07 2.69 20.30
C ALA A 193 -14.79 2.14 19.64
N ARG A 194 -14.90 1.50 18.49
CA ARG A 194 -13.75 1.00 17.73
C ARG A 194 -12.93 2.12 17.13
N GLU A 195 -13.56 3.19 16.65
CA GLU A 195 -12.86 4.41 16.25
C GLU A 195 -12.02 4.97 17.40
N GLN A 196 -12.61 5.11 18.60
CA GLN A 196 -11.86 5.59 19.77
C GLN A 196 -10.68 4.68 20.12
N ALA A 197 -10.85 3.35 20.01
CA ALA A 197 -9.77 2.41 20.22
C ALA A 197 -8.67 2.55 19.16
N TYR A 198 -9.05 2.75 17.89
CA TYR A 198 -8.11 3.01 16.80
C TYR A 198 -7.32 4.30 17.04
N LEU A 199 -8.00 5.40 17.37
CA LEU A 199 -7.34 6.68 17.67
C LEU A 199 -6.36 6.54 18.85
N ALA A 200 -6.74 5.82 19.90
CA ALA A 200 -5.86 5.54 21.03
C ALA A 200 -4.62 4.72 20.62
N SER A 201 -4.76 3.80 19.66
CA SER A 201 -3.65 2.98 19.15
C SER A 201 -2.62 3.77 18.33
N LEU A 202 -2.95 4.98 17.86
CA LEU A 202 -2.03 5.88 17.16
C LEU A 202 -1.13 6.67 18.13
N ALA A 203 -1.41 6.68 19.44
CA ALA A 203 -0.64 7.46 20.41
C ALA A 203 0.87 7.11 20.43
N PRO A 204 1.31 5.84 20.30
CA PRO A 204 2.74 5.53 20.20
C PRO A 204 3.41 6.15 18.97
N LEU A 205 2.70 6.29 17.83
CA LEU A 205 3.25 6.93 16.64
C LEU A 205 3.47 8.42 16.88
N ALA A 206 2.49 9.11 17.46
CA ALA A 206 2.60 10.53 17.80
C ALA A 206 3.74 10.78 18.78
N ALA A 207 3.89 9.91 19.80
CA ALA A 207 4.98 10.00 20.77
C ALA A 207 6.35 9.79 20.07
N LYS A 208 6.44 8.82 19.15
CA LYS A 208 7.67 8.56 18.40
C LYS A 208 8.05 9.71 17.48
N ILE A 209 7.09 10.32 16.79
CA ILE A 209 7.33 11.52 15.98
C ILE A 209 7.85 12.68 16.83
N ALA A 210 7.27 12.90 18.02
CA ALA A 210 7.73 13.94 18.93
C ALA A 210 9.16 13.66 19.45
N GLU A 211 9.48 12.40 19.76
CA GLU A 211 10.82 11.96 20.15
C GLU A 211 11.84 12.22 19.03
N LEU A 212 11.55 11.77 17.80
CA LEU A 212 12.41 11.97 16.64
C LEU A 212 12.61 13.45 16.34
N LYS A 213 11.56 14.25 16.43
CA LYS A 213 11.62 15.71 16.26
C LYS A 213 12.55 16.35 17.29
N ALA A 214 12.44 15.96 18.54
CA ALA A 214 13.31 16.50 19.59
C ALA A 214 14.79 16.16 19.38
N LYS A 215 15.09 14.98 18.81
CA LYS A 215 16.46 14.50 18.61
C LYS A 215 17.08 14.95 17.28
N PHE A 216 16.29 15.03 16.20
CA PHE A 216 16.80 15.07 14.84
C PHE A 216 16.20 16.19 13.97
N SER A 217 15.45 17.13 14.54
CA SER A 217 14.97 18.29 13.77
C SER A 217 16.13 19.02 13.08
N GLY A 218 15.99 19.31 11.79
CA GLY A 218 17.05 19.90 10.95
C GLY A 218 18.07 18.90 10.42
N ALA A 219 18.01 17.62 10.79
CA ALA A 219 18.93 16.62 10.25
C ALA A 219 18.72 16.43 8.74
N PRO A 220 19.81 16.50 7.93
CA PRO A 220 19.73 16.37 6.49
C PRO A 220 19.54 14.91 6.07
N VAL A 221 18.63 14.67 5.13
CA VAL A 221 18.35 13.35 4.55
C VAL A 221 18.23 13.44 3.02
N ALA A 222 18.44 12.31 2.35
CA ALA A 222 18.17 12.12 0.93
C ALA A 222 17.00 11.15 0.73
N PHE A 223 16.34 11.28 -0.42
CA PHE A 223 15.18 10.47 -0.82
C PHE A 223 15.36 9.96 -2.24
N THR A 224 14.86 8.75 -2.53
CA THR A 224 14.66 8.36 -3.94
C THR A 224 13.34 8.91 -4.48
N GLU A 225 12.30 8.93 -3.65
CA GLU A 225 10.95 9.41 -3.94
C GLU A 225 10.33 10.07 -2.70
N PRO A 226 9.29 10.89 -2.86
CA PRO A 226 8.73 11.66 -1.74
C PRO A 226 7.84 10.82 -0.80
N VAL A 227 7.97 9.48 -0.78
CA VAL A 227 7.09 8.55 -0.06
C VAL A 227 6.90 8.94 1.41
N ALA A 228 7.98 9.09 2.17
CA ALA A 228 7.91 9.49 3.58
C ALA A 228 8.06 11.00 3.79
N GLY A 229 7.72 11.82 2.80
CA GLY A 229 7.90 13.27 2.82
C GLY A 229 7.16 13.96 3.96
N ASP A 230 5.91 13.60 4.18
CA ASP A 230 5.08 14.19 5.25
C ASP A 230 5.54 13.76 6.65
N LEU A 231 6.03 12.53 6.80
CA LEU A 231 6.68 12.09 8.03
C LEU A 231 7.97 12.88 8.28
N ALA A 232 8.82 13.04 7.27
CA ALA A 232 10.05 13.85 7.37
C ALA A 232 9.74 15.29 7.80
N LYS A 233 8.70 15.90 7.21
CA LYS A 233 8.19 17.22 7.58
C LYS A 233 7.68 17.26 9.03
N ALA A 234 6.92 16.26 9.48
CA ALA A 234 6.39 16.17 10.85
C ALA A 234 7.55 16.09 11.89
N ILE A 235 8.60 15.34 11.57
CA ILE A 235 9.82 15.21 12.39
C ILE A 235 10.67 16.50 12.29
N GLY A 236 10.56 17.26 11.20
CA GLY A 236 11.37 18.44 10.92
C GLY A 236 12.72 18.12 10.30
N LEU A 237 12.84 17.01 9.56
CA LEU A 237 14.04 16.68 8.79
C LEU A 237 14.21 17.63 7.60
N GLN A 238 15.44 17.81 7.17
CA GLN A 238 15.78 18.61 5.99
C GLN A 238 16.04 17.67 4.80
N VAL A 239 15.09 17.59 3.87
CA VAL A 239 15.27 16.83 2.63
C VAL A 239 16.13 17.63 1.68
N LEU A 240 17.31 17.11 1.30
CA LEU A 240 18.26 17.78 0.41
C LEU A 240 18.16 17.34 -1.04
N THR A 241 17.56 16.19 -1.31
CA THR A 241 17.32 15.70 -2.68
C THR A 241 16.48 16.71 -3.46
N PRO A 242 16.88 17.09 -4.69
CA PRO A 242 16.08 17.97 -5.52
C PRO A 242 14.65 17.44 -5.69
N GLU A 243 13.65 18.29 -5.51
CA GLU A 243 12.25 17.92 -5.65
C GLU A 243 11.94 17.39 -7.06
N SER A 244 12.59 17.99 -8.09
CA SER A 244 12.50 17.55 -9.48
C SER A 244 13.03 16.13 -9.69
N PHE A 245 14.08 15.73 -8.95
CA PHE A 245 14.58 14.35 -8.96
C PHE A 245 13.50 13.39 -8.41
N GLN A 246 12.98 13.67 -7.21
CA GLN A 246 12.00 12.84 -6.55
C GLN A 246 10.74 12.65 -7.41
N ARG A 247 10.21 13.74 -7.98
CA ARG A 247 9.02 13.70 -8.86
C ARG A 247 9.28 12.96 -10.18
N ALA A 248 10.49 13.05 -10.75
CA ALA A 248 10.80 12.33 -11.97
C ALA A 248 10.78 10.82 -11.74
N ILE A 249 11.37 10.35 -10.62
CA ILE A 249 11.33 8.93 -10.25
C ILE A 249 9.90 8.47 -10.00
N GLU A 250 9.12 9.19 -9.17
CA GLU A 250 7.71 8.90 -8.87
C GLU A 250 6.84 8.81 -10.14
N ASN A 251 7.10 9.67 -11.12
CA ASN A 251 6.36 9.65 -12.40
C ASN A 251 6.91 8.62 -13.42
N GLY A 252 7.86 7.77 -13.04
CA GLY A 252 8.50 6.80 -13.94
C GLY A 252 9.29 7.44 -15.09
N THR A 253 9.76 8.67 -14.93
CA THR A 253 10.53 9.41 -15.94
C THR A 253 11.99 9.56 -15.52
N ASP A 254 12.88 9.81 -16.49
CA ASP A 254 14.28 10.05 -16.20
C ASP A 254 14.47 11.45 -15.60
N PRO A 255 15.11 11.57 -14.40
CA PRO A 255 15.50 12.87 -13.85
C PRO A 255 16.50 13.61 -14.73
N ALA A 256 16.49 14.93 -14.66
CA ALA A 256 17.49 15.75 -15.35
C ALA A 256 18.92 15.36 -14.91
N PRO A 257 19.92 15.33 -15.81
CA PRO A 257 21.30 14.96 -15.47
C PRO A 257 21.91 15.81 -14.33
N ALA A 258 21.50 17.06 -14.21
CA ALA A 258 21.94 17.94 -13.13
C ALA A 258 21.38 17.49 -11.76
N ASP A 259 20.14 17.03 -11.72
CA ASP A 259 19.50 16.54 -10.50
C ASP A 259 20.12 15.20 -10.06
N VAL A 260 20.43 14.31 -11.03
CA VAL A 260 21.16 13.06 -10.76
C VAL A 260 22.56 13.36 -10.20
N ALA A 261 23.26 14.36 -10.75
CA ALA A 261 24.57 14.77 -10.25
C ALA A 261 24.46 15.33 -8.82
N ALA A 262 23.47 16.20 -8.56
CA ALA A 262 23.23 16.75 -7.22
C ALA A 262 22.94 15.66 -6.20
N GLU A 263 22.08 14.69 -6.53
CA GLU A 263 21.78 13.55 -5.64
C GLU A 263 23.03 12.72 -5.32
N ARG A 264 23.85 12.44 -6.34
CA ARG A 264 25.11 11.72 -6.14
C ARG A 264 26.11 12.50 -5.28
N ASP A 265 26.17 13.81 -5.45
CA ASP A 265 27.05 14.70 -4.67
C ASP A 265 26.66 14.69 -3.18
N LEU A 266 25.36 14.69 -2.84
CA LEU A 266 24.88 14.56 -1.47
C LEU A 266 25.45 13.31 -0.78
N LEU A 267 25.44 12.19 -1.49
CA LEU A 267 25.90 10.90 -0.97
C LEU A 267 27.44 10.81 -0.95
N THR A 268 28.12 11.30 -1.98
CA THR A 268 29.58 11.25 -2.08
C THR A 268 30.24 12.19 -1.07
N ALA A 269 29.70 13.39 -0.91
CA ALA A 269 30.18 14.37 0.06
C ALA A 269 29.70 14.06 1.50
N LYS A 270 28.86 13.03 1.68
CA LYS A 270 28.28 12.61 2.98
C LYS A 270 27.58 13.76 3.70
N THR A 271 26.84 14.57 2.96
CA THR A 271 26.11 15.71 3.51
C THR A 271 24.77 15.34 4.12
N VAL A 272 24.32 14.08 3.96
CA VAL A 272 23.07 13.53 4.52
C VAL A 272 23.35 12.43 5.54
N ARG A 273 22.48 12.31 6.53
CA ARG A 273 22.58 11.29 7.58
C ARG A 273 21.98 9.95 7.22
N ALA A 274 21.01 9.95 6.32
CA ALA A 274 20.34 8.74 5.83
C ALA A 274 19.78 8.97 4.42
N LEU A 275 19.65 7.87 3.66
CA LEU A 275 18.87 7.80 2.45
C LEU A 275 17.56 7.07 2.76
N LEU A 276 16.42 7.70 2.50
CA LEU A 276 15.11 7.04 2.50
C LEU A 276 14.85 6.53 1.09
N PHE A 277 14.81 5.21 0.96
CA PHE A 277 14.78 4.48 -0.30
C PHE A 277 13.42 3.80 -0.47
N ASN A 278 12.68 4.12 -1.54
CA ASN A 278 11.47 3.39 -1.86
C ASN A 278 11.80 1.96 -2.28
N SER A 279 11.37 0.99 -1.49
CA SER A 279 11.64 -0.44 -1.70
C SER A 279 10.74 -1.08 -2.77
N GLN A 280 9.71 -0.38 -3.25
CA GLN A 280 8.75 -0.87 -4.22
C GLN A 280 9.02 -0.34 -5.64
N VAL A 281 9.75 0.77 -5.79
CA VAL A 281 10.13 1.34 -7.08
C VAL A 281 11.64 1.23 -7.27
N ILE A 282 12.08 0.08 -7.76
CA ILE A 282 13.50 -0.22 -7.99
C ILE A 282 13.82 -0.13 -9.47
N THR A 283 14.47 0.97 -9.86
CA THR A 283 15.01 1.18 -11.20
C THR A 283 16.54 1.03 -11.20
N PRO A 284 17.19 0.91 -12.36
CA PRO A 284 18.66 0.94 -12.41
C PRO A 284 19.28 2.19 -11.78
N LEU A 285 18.59 3.33 -11.86
CA LEU A 285 19.07 4.58 -11.26
C LEU A 285 18.91 4.57 -9.74
N THR A 286 17.71 4.23 -9.23
CA THR A 286 17.47 4.19 -7.77
C THR A 286 18.35 3.14 -7.09
N GLN A 287 18.62 2.00 -7.75
CA GLN A 287 19.59 1.02 -7.26
C GLN A 287 21.02 1.58 -7.21
N GLN A 288 21.46 2.34 -8.24
CA GLN A 288 22.78 2.99 -8.21
C GLN A 288 22.89 4.02 -7.06
N ILE A 289 21.84 4.76 -6.77
CA ILE A 289 21.78 5.71 -5.64
C ILE A 289 21.88 4.96 -4.32
N HIS A 290 21.11 3.87 -4.16
CA HIS A 290 21.18 2.96 -3.00
C HIS A 290 22.62 2.46 -2.77
N ASP A 291 23.23 1.87 -3.81
CA ASP A 291 24.56 1.27 -3.72
C ASP A 291 25.63 2.33 -3.42
N LEU A 292 25.48 3.54 -3.98
CA LEU A 292 26.35 4.66 -3.68
C LEU A 292 26.26 5.11 -2.22
N ALA A 293 25.04 5.15 -1.64
CA ALA A 293 24.83 5.44 -0.22
C ALA A 293 25.54 4.40 0.65
N VAL A 294 25.32 3.12 0.38
CA VAL A 294 25.96 1.99 1.09
C VAL A 294 27.48 2.06 0.98
N ALA A 295 28.04 2.28 -0.22
CA ALA A 295 29.48 2.39 -0.45
C ALA A 295 30.12 3.54 0.32
N ASN A 296 29.38 4.63 0.56
CA ASN A 296 29.84 5.77 1.35
C ASN A 296 29.53 5.65 2.85
N GLY A 297 28.93 4.55 3.29
CA GLY A 297 28.59 4.31 4.69
C GLY A 297 27.39 5.12 5.19
N ILE A 298 26.57 5.65 4.28
CA ILE A 298 25.31 6.33 4.60
C ILE A 298 24.25 5.27 4.88
N PRO A 299 23.60 5.29 6.05
CA PRO A 299 22.51 4.37 6.35
C PRO A 299 21.37 4.52 5.35
N VAL A 300 20.83 3.38 4.88
CA VAL A 300 19.65 3.33 4.01
C VAL A 300 18.46 2.84 4.84
N VAL A 301 17.35 3.55 4.75
CA VAL A 301 16.06 3.20 5.37
C VAL A 301 15.07 2.88 4.26
N GLY A 302 14.58 1.64 4.23
CA GLY A 302 13.52 1.26 3.30
C GLY A 302 12.20 1.92 3.70
N VAL A 303 11.57 2.61 2.75
CA VAL A 303 10.19 3.09 2.88
C VAL A 303 9.31 2.31 1.93
N ALA A 304 8.04 2.15 2.24
CA ALA A 304 7.10 1.38 1.44
C ALA A 304 5.79 2.15 1.24
N GLU A 305 5.11 1.86 0.15
CA GLU A 305 3.84 2.48 -0.23
C GLU A 305 2.63 1.62 0.12
N THR A 306 2.86 0.36 0.46
CA THR A 306 1.83 -0.57 0.94
C THR A 306 2.24 -1.15 2.28
N LEU A 307 1.27 -1.55 3.10
CA LEU A 307 1.50 -2.23 4.37
C LEU A 307 2.24 -3.57 4.12
N PRO A 308 3.52 -3.69 4.53
CA PRO A 308 4.29 -4.90 4.24
C PRO A 308 3.78 -6.11 5.03
N PRO A 309 3.85 -7.34 4.48
CA PRO A 309 3.18 -8.52 5.03
C PRO A 309 3.73 -9.01 6.38
N GLN A 310 4.91 -8.56 6.81
CA GLN A 310 5.46 -8.85 8.12
C GLN A 310 4.78 -8.06 9.25
N TYR A 311 4.03 -7.00 8.94
CA TYR A 311 3.28 -6.21 9.90
C TYR A 311 1.79 -6.50 9.77
N ARG A 312 1.10 -6.52 10.91
CA ARG A 312 -0.35 -6.82 10.95
C ARG A 312 -1.22 -5.58 10.80
N THR A 313 -0.68 -4.43 11.20
CA THR A 313 -1.41 -3.17 11.24
C THR A 313 -0.56 -2.02 10.72
N TYR A 314 -1.23 -0.96 10.28
CA TYR A 314 -0.60 0.30 9.94
C TYR A 314 0.28 0.84 11.09
N GLN A 315 -0.19 0.72 12.33
CA GLN A 315 0.52 1.21 13.49
C GLN A 315 1.85 0.45 13.73
N GLU A 316 1.83 -0.87 13.61
CA GLU A 316 3.05 -1.69 13.72
C GLU A 316 4.07 -1.34 12.64
N TRP A 317 3.62 -1.21 11.38
CA TRP A 317 4.46 -0.83 10.26
C TRP A 317 5.11 0.53 10.46
N GLN A 318 4.30 1.58 10.70
CA GLN A 318 4.80 2.94 10.83
C GLN A 318 5.77 3.08 12.03
N LEU A 319 5.47 2.42 13.15
CA LEU A 319 6.36 2.45 14.31
C LEU A 319 7.70 1.75 14.02
N ALA A 320 7.68 0.60 13.37
CA ALA A 320 8.89 -0.12 12.99
C ALA A 320 9.77 0.73 12.05
N GLN A 321 9.18 1.34 11.02
CA GLN A 321 9.88 2.21 10.07
C GLN A 321 10.48 3.45 10.76
N MET A 322 9.77 4.07 11.71
CA MET A 322 10.31 5.18 12.50
C MET A 322 11.46 4.75 13.41
N ASN A 323 11.45 3.53 13.94
CA ASN A 323 12.57 2.99 14.73
C ASN A 323 13.81 2.73 13.85
N GLU A 324 13.62 2.25 12.62
CA GLU A 324 14.71 2.10 11.66
C GLU A 324 15.29 3.46 11.27
N LEU A 325 14.43 4.46 11.04
CA LEU A 325 14.84 5.83 10.76
C LEU A 325 15.65 6.42 11.94
N GLU A 326 15.21 6.22 13.18
CA GLU A 326 15.96 6.65 14.36
C GLU A 326 17.37 6.05 14.38
N ALA A 327 17.47 4.74 14.19
CA ALA A 327 18.74 4.03 14.20
C ALA A 327 19.68 4.53 13.08
N ALA A 328 19.13 4.85 11.91
CA ALA A 328 19.89 5.41 10.79
C ALA A 328 20.40 6.82 11.08
N LEU A 329 19.53 7.72 11.55
CA LEU A 329 19.87 9.11 11.88
C LEU A 329 20.90 9.19 13.03
N ALA A 330 20.88 8.26 13.97
CA ALA A 330 21.85 8.20 15.06
C ALA A 330 23.25 7.74 14.61
N LYS A 331 23.33 6.91 13.56
CA LYS A 331 24.61 6.41 12.98
C LYS A 331 25.25 7.42 12.04
N GLY A 332 24.47 8.18 11.30
CA GLY A 332 24.91 9.18 10.33
C GLY A 332 25.38 10.49 10.96
N SER A 333 25.82 10.48 12.22
CA SER A 333 26.24 11.66 12.99
C SER A 333 27.72 11.94 12.81
#